data_7e3cfb37f243d54845cf31e3b8bfdbd5
#
_entry.id   7e3cfb37f243d54845cf31e3b8bfdbd5
#
_cell.length_a   1.000
_cell.length_b   1.000
_cell.length_c   1.000
_cell.angle_alpha   90.00
_cell.angle_beta   90.00
_cell.angle_gamma   90.00
#
_symmetry.space_group_name_H-M   'P 1'
#
loop_
_entity.id
_entity.type
_entity.pdbx_description
1 polymer ?
#
loop_
_entity_poly.entity_id
_entity_poly.type
_entity_poly.pdbx_seq_one_letter_code
_entity_poly.pdbx_strand_id
1 'polypeptide(L)'
;EIKELNKDNLSLYRFLRESRHSEILIIFAEDTCAVVGLLIALMGTLLSHFTGNPFYDALSGVLIGVLLCLAALLLAREFYSLLIGESVTKKDLARINEAFNRDDISKLINIKTIHLSPTDILVTAKVDIKDECEAQSPEIVNDIERTIRAAFPNYKIYIYIETDNYQEDYDSAHPTC
;
A
#
# COMPACT_ATOMS: atom_id res chain seq x y z
N GLU A 1 1.45 -13.16 18.38
CA GLU A 1 0.86 -12.67 17.10
C GLU A 1 1.90 -12.62 15.97
N ILE A 2 3.05 -11.90 16.12
CA ILE A 2 4.11 -11.82 15.07
C ILE A 2 4.64 -13.22 14.68
N LYS A 3 4.75 -14.13 15.63
CA LYS A 3 5.26 -15.50 15.41
C LYS A 3 4.25 -16.41 14.69
N GLU A 4 2.97 -16.13 14.81
CA GLU A 4 1.89 -16.87 14.12
C GLU A 4 1.70 -16.38 12.67
N LEU A 5 2.00 -15.11 12.40
CA LEU A 5 1.92 -14.51 11.08
C LEU A 5 3.15 -14.81 10.21
N ASN A 6 4.32 -15.06 10.82
CA ASN A 6 5.58 -15.36 10.13
C ASN A 6 5.71 -16.87 9.84
N LYS A 7 4.83 -17.42 9.00
CA LYS A 7 4.86 -18.84 8.60
C LYS A 7 6.11 -19.25 7.82
N ASP A 8 6.80 -18.30 7.18
CA ASP A 8 7.98 -18.55 6.33
C ASP A 8 9.31 -18.37 7.06
N ASN A 9 9.31 -18.20 8.39
CA ASN A 9 10.52 -17.99 9.21
C ASN A 9 11.48 -16.91 8.66
N LEU A 10 10.94 -15.87 8.05
CA LEU A 10 11.72 -14.74 7.56
C LEU A 10 12.34 -13.96 8.71
N SER A 11 13.50 -13.36 8.49
CA SER A 11 14.09 -12.42 9.44
C SER A 11 13.06 -11.31 9.77
N LEU A 12 12.94 -10.93 11.05
CA LEU A 12 11.94 -9.98 11.55
C LEU A 12 11.89 -8.70 10.69
N TYR A 13 13.06 -8.19 10.29
CA TYR A 13 13.20 -7.03 9.42
C TYR A 13 12.62 -7.27 8.01
N ARG A 14 12.83 -8.46 7.45
CA ARG A 14 12.35 -8.84 6.13
C ARG A 14 10.84 -9.07 6.15
N PHE A 15 10.34 -9.71 7.21
CA PHE A 15 8.92 -9.92 7.46
C PHE A 15 8.17 -8.59 7.58
N LEU A 16 8.69 -7.63 8.36
CA LEU A 16 8.09 -6.30 8.54
C LEU A 16 8.08 -5.48 7.24
N ARG A 17 9.08 -5.68 6.38
CA ARG A 17 9.17 -5.00 5.08
C ARG A 17 8.30 -5.64 3.99
N GLU A 18 8.12 -6.96 4.03
CA GLU A 18 7.34 -7.72 3.04
C GLU A 18 5.87 -7.91 3.47
N SER A 19 5.59 -7.85 4.77
CA SER A 19 4.20 -7.88 5.26
C SER A 19 3.53 -6.55 4.98
N ARG A 20 2.49 -6.57 4.16
CA ARG A 20 1.61 -5.42 3.85
C ARG A 20 0.74 -4.96 5.05
N HIS A 21 1.04 -5.44 6.24
CA HIS A 21 0.41 -5.01 7.48
C HIS A 21 1.11 -3.76 8.02
N SER A 22 0.95 -2.63 7.33
CA SER A 22 1.47 -1.32 7.74
C SER A 22 1.09 -0.97 9.19
N GLU A 23 -0.06 -1.44 9.66
CA GLU A 23 -0.50 -1.27 11.05
C GLU A 23 0.48 -1.88 12.07
N ILE A 24 0.99 -3.09 11.80
CA ILE A 24 1.95 -3.76 12.70
C ILE A 24 3.30 -3.03 12.69
N LEU A 25 3.72 -2.53 11.52
CA LEU A 25 4.95 -1.76 11.40
C LEU A 25 4.87 -0.45 12.19
N ILE A 26 3.73 0.23 12.12
CA ILE A 26 3.47 1.48 12.83
C ILE A 26 3.52 1.25 14.35
N ILE A 27 2.78 0.27 14.86
CA ILE A 27 2.77 -0.08 16.29
C ILE A 27 4.18 -0.46 16.77
N PHE A 28 4.91 -1.27 16.01
CA PHE A 28 6.27 -1.65 16.36
C PHE A 28 7.24 -0.47 16.38
N ALA A 29 7.12 0.45 15.42
CA ALA A 29 7.93 1.67 15.38
C ALA A 29 7.62 2.59 16.56
N GLU A 30 6.35 2.77 16.91
CA GLU A 30 5.89 3.57 18.06
C GLU A 30 6.43 3.00 19.37
N ASP A 31 6.25 1.70 19.61
CA ASP A 31 6.74 1.03 20.82
C ASP A 31 8.26 1.09 20.94
N THR A 32 8.98 0.93 19.82
CA THR A 32 10.45 1.05 19.78
C THR A 32 10.89 2.46 20.15
N CYS A 33 10.25 3.49 19.59
CA CYS A 33 10.54 4.88 19.94
C CYS A 33 10.24 5.18 21.41
N ALA A 34 9.16 4.64 21.95
CA ALA A 34 8.82 4.81 23.36
C ALA A 34 9.89 4.20 24.29
N VAL A 35 10.35 2.97 23.99
CA VAL A 35 11.41 2.29 24.78
C VAL A 35 12.72 3.06 24.69
N VAL A 36 13.14 3.49 23.50
CA VAL A 36 14.37 4.29 23.30
C VAL A 36 14.26 5.63 24.03
N GLY A 37 13.13 6.31 23.94
CA GLY A 37 12.87 7.56 24.66
C GLY A 37 12.97 7.39 26.17
N LEU A 38 12.41 6.31 26.72
CA LEU A 38 12.50 6.00 28.15
C LEU A 38 13.94 5.74 28.60
N LEU A 39 14.73 5.02 27.79
CA LEU A 39 16.16 4.79 28.09
C LEU A 39 16.95 6.10 28.09
N ILE A 40 16.71 7.01 27.13
CA ILE A 40 17.35 8.32 27.08
C ILE A 40 16.97 9.14 28.34
N ALA A 41 15.68 9.16 28.70
CA ALA A 41 15.22 9.85 29.89
C ALA A 41 15.89 9.32 31.17
N LEU A 42 15.92 7.99 31.33
CA LEU A 42 16.57 7.36 32.47
C LEU A 42 18.05 7.71 32.56
N MET A 43 18.78 7.64 31.45
CA MET A 43 20.21 8.01 31.40
C MET A 43 20.42 9.49 31.73
N GLY A 44 19.62 10.38 31.18
CA GLY A 44 19.70 11.83 31.46
C GLY A 44 19.46 12.13 32.93
N THR A 45 18.43 11.57 33.52
CA THR A 45 18.08 11.75 34.93
C THR A 45 19.16 11.17 35.85
N LEU A 46 19.69 9.98 35.56
CA LEU A 46 20.78 9.39 36.35
C LEU A 46 22.05 10.23 36.27
N LEU A 47 22.45 10.66 35.08
CA LEU A 47 23.62 11.52 34.89
C LEU A 47 23.46 12.87 35.61
N SER A 48 22.30 13.48 35.53
CA SER A 48 21.98 14.71 36.24
C SER A 48 22.10 14.52 37.77
N HIS A 49 21.58 13.40 38.28
CA HIS A 49 21.65 13.09 39.69
C HIS A 49 23.08 12.88 40.18
N PHE A 50 23.90 12.08 39.45
CA PHE A 50 25.28 11.76 39.86
C PHE A 50 26.24 12.92 39.69
N THR A 51 26.04 13.77 38.68
CA THR A 51 26.91 14.95 38.42
C THR A 51 26.46 16.20 39.14
N GLY A 52 25.24 16.24 39.67
CA GLY A 52 24.61 17.41 40.24
C GLY A 52 24.31 18.51 39.23
N ASN A 53 24.41 18.22 37.92
CA ASN A 53 24.23 19.18 36.84
C ASN A 53 22.92 18.89 36.06
N PRO A 54 21.91 19.79 36.15
CA PRO A 54 20.62 19.62 35.48
C PRO A 54 20.71 19.70 33.94
N PHE A 55 21.87 20.06 33.40
CA PHE A 55 22.11 20.13 31.94
C PHE A 55 21.85 18.78 31.27
N TYR A 56 22.22 17.65 31.89
CA TYR A 56 22.06 16.32 31.33
C TYR A 56 20.58 15.90 31.20
N ASP A 57 19.77 16.30 32.17
CA ASP A 57 18.32 16.07 32.11
C ASP A 57 17.66 16.91 31.02
N ALA A 58 18.00 18.18 30.92
CA ALA A 58 17.52 19.07 29.86
C ALA A 58 17.95 18.59 28.46
N LEU A 59 19.20 18.10 28.32
CA LEU A 59 19.70 17.55 27.07
C LEU A 59 18.93 16.28 26.65
N SER A 60 18.63 15.39 27.61
CA SER A 60 17.83 14.20 27.32
C SER A 60 16.43 14.55 26.84
N GLY A 61 15.80 15.57 27.41
CA GLY A 61 14.51 16.08 26.94
C GLY A 61 14.55 16.56 25.49
N VAL A 62 15.61 17.31 25.12
CA VAL A 62 15.81 17.75 23.72
C VAL A 62 16.00 16.55 22.77
N LEU A 63 16.80 15.56 23.16
CA LEU A 63 17.03 14.36 22.35
C LEU A 63 15.74 13.55 22.14
N ILE A 64 14.93 13.42 23.18
CA ILE A 64 13.61 12.77 23.08
C ILE A 64 12.70 13.55 22.15
N GLY A 65 12.67 14.88 22.26
CA GLY A 65 11.88 15.73 21.34
C GLY A 65 12.28 15.54 19.88
N VAL A 66 13.57 15.49 19.59
CA VAL A 66 14.09 15.22 18.23
C VAL A 66 13.69 13.80 17.77
N LEU A 67 13.85 12.79 18.62
CA LEU A 67 13.46 11.41 18.32
C LEU A 67 11.98 11.32 17.96
N LEU A 68 11.11 11.93 18.75
CA LEU A 68 9.67 11.92 18.51
C LEU A 68 9.28 12.68 17.24
N CYS A 69 9.95 13.81 16.96
CA CYS A 69 9.73 14.56 15.73
C CYS A 69 10.08 13.72 14.49
N LEU A 70 11.22 13.03 14.50
CA LEU A 70 11.62 12.14 13.41
C LEU A 70 10.64 10.96 13.27
N ALA A 71 10.24 10.35 14.36
CA ALA A 71 9.24 9.28 14.35
C ALA A 71 7.90 9.76 13.75
N ALA A 72 7.42 10.93 14.16
CA ALA A 72 6.20 11.52 13.64
C ALA A 72 6.26 11.78 12.13
N LEU A 73 7.40 12.29 11.63
CA LEU A 73 7.58 12.51 10.18
C LEU A 73 7.60 11.20 9.38
N LEU A 74 8.23 10.15 9.91
CA LEU A 74 8.24 8.83 9.27
C LEU A 74 6.83 8.22 9.23
N LEU A 75 6.10 8.29 10.35
CA LEU A 75 4.74 7.79 10.42
C LEU A 75 3.78 8.60 9.54
N ALA A 76 3.92 9.93 9.52
CA ALA A 76 3.11 10.79 8.66
C ALA A 76 3.29 10.45 7.17
N ARG A 77 4.52 10.13 6.75
CA ARG A 77 4.79 9.69 5.38
C ARG A 77 4.10 8.36 5.03
N GLU A 78 4.12 7.42 5.96
CA GLU A 78 3.47 6.11 5.79
C GLU A 78 1.95 6.26 5.71
N PHE A 79 1.35 7.03 6.62
CA PHE A 79 -0.07 7.34 6.58
C PHE A 79 -0.49 8.10 5.32
N TYR A 80 0.36 9.02 4.84
CA TYR A 80 0.08 9.77 3.61
C TYR A 80 -0.02 8.83 2.39
N SER A 81 0.88 7.85 2.29
CA SER A 81 0.84 6.82 1.24
C SER A 81 -0.47 6.02 1.28
N LEU A 82 -0.94 5.65 2.47
CA LEU A 82 -2.20 4.93 2.66
C LEU A 82 -3.44 5.77 2.32
N LEU A 83 -3.42 7.08 2.62
CA LEU A 83 -4.57 7.97 2.41
C LEU A 83 -4.76 8.39 0.94
N ILE A 84 -3.68 8.49 0.16
CA ILE A 84 -3.78 8.89 -1.26
C ILE A 84 -4.28 7.74 -2.14
N GLY A 85 -4.33 6.51 -1.63
CA GLY A 85 -4.71 5.34 -2.39
C GLY A 85 -3.59 4.93 -3.35
N GLU A 86 -2.62 4.19 -2.82
CA GLU A 86 -1.52 3.68 -3.61
C GLU A 86 -2.02 2.70 -4.68
N SER A 87 -1.56 2.86 -5.90
CA SER A 87 -1.82 1.90 -6.98
C SER A 87 -1.19 0.55 -6.64
N VAL A 88 -1.74 -0.54 -7.14
CA VAL A 88 -1.14 -1.88 -7.00
C VAL A 88 0.28 -1.90 -7.54
N THR A 89 1.11 -2.85 -7.07
CA THR A 89 2.48 -2.97 -7.54
C THR A 89 2.52 -3.22 -9.06
N LYS A 90 3.61 -2.80 -9.72
CA LYS A 90 3.79 -3.05 -11.17
C LYS A 90 3.62 -4.52 -11.55
N LYS A 91 4.02 -5.45 -10.67
CA LYS A 91 3.87 -6.88 -10.86
C LYS A 91 2.39 -7.31 -10.80
N ASP A 92 1.64 -6.77 -9.84
CA ASP A 92 0.22 -7.07 -9.69
C ASP A 92 -0.59 -6.43 -10.83
N LEU A 93 -0.22 -5.20 -11.25
CA LEU A 93 -0.83 -4.55 -12.41
C LEU A 93 -0.62 -5.37 -13.69
N ALA A 94 0.58 -5.94 -13.91
CA ALA A 94 0.83 -6.81 -15.05
C ALA A 94 -0.08 -8.05 -15.04
N ARG A 95 -0.30 -8.67 -13.87
CA ARG A 95 -1.21 -9.81 -13.72
C ARG A 95 -2.67 -9.43 -13.97
N ILE A 96 -3.07 -8.23 -13.59
CA ILE A 96 -4.42 -7.72 -13.88
C ILE A 96 -4.55 -7.47 -15.39
N ASN A 97 -3.54 -6.91 -16.04
CA ASN A 97 -3.54 -6.66 -17.48
C ASN A 97 -3.62 -7.95 -18.30
N GLU A 98 -3.04 -9.07 -17.81
CA GLU A 98 -3.14 -10.37 -18.47
C GLU A 98 -4.59 -10.83 -18.63
N ALA A 99 -5.49 -10.47 -17.71
CA ALA A 99 -6.90 -10.81 -17.80
C ALA A 99 -7.63 -10.12 -18.96
N PHE A 100 -7.08 -9.01 -19.45
CA PHE A 100 -7.61 -8.26 -20.59
C PHE A 100 -6.95 -8.67 -21.93
N ASN A 101 -5.92 -9.52 -21.90
CA ASN A 101 -5.26 -10.01 -23.13
C ASN A 101 -6.05 -11.18 -23.73
N ARG A 102 -7.13 -10.85 -24.44
CA ARG A 102 -8.13 -11.78 -24.99
C ARG A 102 -8.43 -11.43 -26.43
N ASP A 103 -8.85 -12.43 -27.20
CA ASP A 103 -9.20 -12.25 -28.61
C ASP A 103 -10.50 -11.47 -28.83
N ASP A 104 -11.40 -11.42 -27.84
CA ASP A 104 -12.67 -10.71 -27.87
C ASP A 104 -12.55 -9.22 -27.51
N ILE A 105 -11.39 -8.78 -26.98
CA ILE A 105 -11.08 -7.38 -26.69
C ILE A 105 -10.29 -6.77 -27.83
N SER A 106 -10.78 -5.64 -28.34
CA SER A 106 -10.09 -4.85 -29.35
C SER A 106 -8.96 -4.03 -28.72
N LYS A 107 -9.27 -3.33 -27.61
CA LYS A 107 -8.30 -2.49 -26.89
C LYS A 107 -8.64 -2.32 -25.42
N LEU A 108 -7.63 -2.38 -24.57
CA LEU A 108 -7.73 -1.87 -23.19
C LEU A 108 -7.46 -0.36 -23.22
N ILE A 109 -8.51 0.45 -23.08
CA ILE A 109 -8.44 1.91 -23.22
C ILE A 109 -7.76 2.53 -21.99
N ASN A 110 -8.20 2.16 -20.80
CA ASN A 110 -7.64 2.67 -19.56
C ASN A 110 -7.80 1.63 -18.44
N ILE A 111 -6.84 1.64 -17.51
CA ILE A 111 -6.93 0.87 -16.28
C ILE A 111 -6.37 1.69 -15.12
N LYS A 112 -7.10 1.74 -14.03
CA LYS A 112 -6.67 2.36 -12.77
C LYS A 112 -6.92 1.39 -11.62
N THR A 113 -5.99 1.39 -10.67
CA THR A 113 -6.08 0.54 -9.49
C THR A 113 -5.77 1.37 -8.26
N ILE A 114 -6.50 1.13 -7.18
CA ILE A 114 -6.31 1.83 -5.91
C ILE A 114 -6.46 0.82 -4.77
N HIS A 115 -5.52 0.79 -3.83
CA HIS A 115 -5.72 0.12 -2.56
C HIS A 115 -6.71 0.93 -1.70
N LEU A 116 -7.85 0.34 -1.37
CA LEU A 116 -8.83 0.92 -0.44
C LEU A 116 -8.49 0.60 1.01
N SER A 117 -7.83 -0.54 1.20
CA SER A 117 -7.31 -1.02 2.49
C SER A 117 -6.14 -1.98 2.23
N PRO A 118 -5.42 -2.45 3.27
CA PRO A 118 -4.36 -3.46 3.10
C PRO A 118 -4.81 -4.73 2.37
N THR A 119 -6.10 -5.07 2.44
CA THR A 119 -6.70 -6.28 1.86
C THR A 119 -7.69 -6.00 0.73
N ASP A 120 -8.05 -4.73 0.49
CA ASP A 120 -9.09 -4.35 -0.46
C ASP A 120 -8.49 -3.57 -1.63
N ILE A 121 -8.80 -4.00 -2.85
CA ILE A 121 -8.34 -3.37 -4.08
C ILE A 121 -9.54 -2.96 -4.93
N LEU A 122 -9.52 -1.73 -5.41
CA LEU A 122 -10.41 -1.26 -6.47
C LEU A 122 -9.66 -1.34 -7.80
N VAL A 123 -10.28 -1.97 -8.78
CA VAL A 123 -9.84 -2.02 -10.18
C VAL A 123 -10.93 -1.38 -11.02
N THR A 124 -10.57 -0.34 -11.76
CA THR A 124 -11.45 0.26 -12.76
C THR A 124 -10.79 0.13 -14.13
N ALA A 125 -11.51 -0.35 -15.12
CA ALA A 125 -11.02 -0.51 -16.47
C ALA A 125 -12.04 -0.01 -17.49
N LYS A 126 -11.54 0.52 -18.60
CA LYS A 126 -12.33 0.86 -19.77
C LYS A 126 -11.80 0.07 -20.95
N VAL A 127 -12.67 -0.68 -21.59
CA VAL A 127 -12.31 -1.64 -22.64
C VAL A 127 -13.16 -1.41 -23.88
N ASP A 128 -12.54 -1.61 -25.03
CA ASP A 128 -13.19 -1.70 -26.33
C ASP A 128 -13.33 -3.19 -26.69
N ILE A 129 -14.57 -3.66 -26.79
CA ILE A 129 -14.90 -5.03 -27.17
C ILE A 129 -15.15 -5.04 -28.70
N LYS A 130 -14.67 -6.08 -29.38
CA LYS A 130 -14.88 -6.21 -30.82
C LYS A 130 -16.39 -6.22 -31.16
N ASP A 131 -16.78 -5.52 -32.21
CA ASP A 131 -18.18 -5.38 -32.65
C ASP A 131 -18.90 -6.74 -32.80
N GLU A 132 -18.15 -7.77 -33.24
CA GLU A 132 -18.67 -9.15 -33.40
C GLU A 132 -19.06 -9.80 -32.06
N CYS A 133 -18.47 -9.33 -30.95
CA CYS A 133 -18.64 -9.85 -29.60
C CYS A 133 -19.48 -8.93 -28.71
N GLU A 134 -19.95 -7.79 -29.19
CA GLU A 134 -20.64 -6.76 -28.42
C GLU A 134 -21.89 -7.31 -27.68
N ALA A 135 -22.64 -8.19 -28.34
CA ALA A 135 -23.81 -8.86 -27.73
C ALA A 135 -23.45 -9.75 -26.53
N GLN A 136 -22.19 -10.17 -26.40
CA GLN A 136 -21.66 -11.03 -25.31
C GLN A 136 -20.89 -10.23 -24.27
N SER A 137 -20.91 -8.89 -24.33
CA SER A 137 -20.17 -8.01 -23.40
C SER A 137 -20.39 -8.36 -21.93
N PRO A 138 -21.61 -8.69 -21.44
CA PRO A 138 -21.79 -9.05 -20.04
C PRO A 138 -21.06 -10.32 -19.62
N GLU A 139 -21.02 -11.34 -20.52
CA GLU A 139 -20.32 -12.60 -20.24
C GLU A 139 -18.81 -12.39 -20.25
N ILE A 140 -18.31 -11.61 -21.20
CA ILE A 140 -16.87 -11.24 -21.31
C ILE A 140 -16.42 -10.52 -20.05
N VAL A 141 -17.18 -9.52 -19.59
CA VAL A 141 -16.89 -8.74 -18.36
C VAL A 141 -16.88 -9.68 -17.16
N ASN A 142 -17.90 -10.54 -17.00
CA ASN A 142 -17.96 -11.48 -15.88
C ASN A 142 -16.78 -12.46 -15.86
N ASP A 143 -16.30 -12.88 -17.03
CA ASP A 143 -15.18 -13.80 -17.13
C ASP A 143 -13.84 -13.12 -16.78
N ILE A 144 -13.64 -11.87 -17.22
CA ILE A 144 -12.50 -11.04 -16.81
C ILE A 144 -12.50 -10.87 -15.29
N GLU A 145 -13.66 -10.54 -14.70
CA GLU A 145 -13.77 -10.39 -13.25
C GLU A 145 -13.38 -11.68 -12.50
N ARG A 146 -13.85 -12.84 -12.97
CA ARG A 146 -13.46 -14.14 -12.38
C ARG A 146 -11.98 -14.38 -12.47
N THR A 147 -11.38 -14.09 -13.62
CA THR A 147 -9.94 -14.26 -13.84
C THR A 147 -9.13 -13.38 -12.89
N ILE A 148 -9.49 -12.12 -12.73
CA ILE A 148 -8.82 -11.20 -11.80
C ILE A 148 -8.99 -11.68 -10.36
N ARG A 149 -10.20 -12.06 -9.94
CA ARG A 149 -10.45 -12.56 -8.57
C ARG A 149 -9.67 -13.84 -8.28
N ALA A 150 -9.58 -14.75 -9.24
CA ALA A 150 -8.81 -15.98 -9.10
C ALA A 150 -7.30 -15.74 -8.96
N ALA A 151 -6.77 -14.68 -9.62
CA ALA A 151 -5.36 -14.31 -9.53
C ALA A 151 -4.98 -13.76 -8.14
N PHE A 152 -5.95 -13.25 -7.35
CA PHE A 152 -5.71 -12.60 -6.06
C PHE A 152 -6.61 -13.13 -4.93
N PRO A 153 -6.49 -14.41 -4.55
CA PRO A 153 -7.41 -15.07 -3.61
C PRO A 153 -7.37 -14.45 -2.19
N ASN A 154 -6.31 -13.74 -1.83
CA ASN A 154 -6.13 -13.13 -0.51
C ASN A 154 -6.62 -11.67 -0.44
N TYR A 155 -7.16 -11.14 -1.54
CA TYR A 155 -7.65 -9.77 -1.62
C TYR A 155 -9.15 -9.75 -1.90
N LYS A 156 -9.83 -8.80 -1.28
CA LYS A 156 -11.19 -8.43 -1.68
C LYS A 156 -11.09 -7.41 -2.81
N ILE A 157 -11.49 -7.81 -4.02
CA ILE A 157 -11.36 -6.97 -5.20
C ILE A 157 -12.73 -6.47 -5.63
N TYR A 158 -12.84 -5.16 -5.74
CA TYR A 158 -13.95 -4.45 -6.35
C TYR A 158 -13.56 -4.11 -7.78
N ILE A 159 -14.31 -4.61 -8.76
CA ILE A 159 -13.99 -4.47 -10.17
C ILE A 159 -15.14 -3.76 -10.86
N TYR A 160 -14.81 -2.71 -11.59
CA TYR A 160 -15.73 -1.97 -12.45
C TYR A 160 -15.13 -1.89 -13.85
N ILE A 161 -15.81 -2.48 -14.82
CA ILE A 161 -15.38 -2.48 -16.22
C ILE A 161 -16.46 -1.76 -17.02
N GLU A 162 -16.06 -0.68 -17.66
CA GLU A 162 -16.86 0.07 -18.61
C GLU A 162 -16.50 -0.40 -20.03
N THR A 163 -17.51 -0.72 -20.83
CA THR A 163 -17.34 -1.03 -22.25
C THR A 163 -17.65 0.21 -23.08
N ASP A 164 -16.74 0.60 -23.96
CA ASP A 164 -16.89 1.77 -24.84
C ASP A 164 -16.08 1.57 -26.12
N ASN A 165 -16.48 2.21 -27.21
CA ASN A 165 -15.74 2.18 -28.45
C ASN A 165 -14.55 3.14 -28.36
N TYR A 166 -13.36 2.65 -28.71
CA TYR A 166 -12.15 3.47 -28.70
C TYR A 166 -12.23 4.59 -29.74
N GLN A 167 -11.91 5.82 -29.31
CA GLN A 167 -11.80 7.00 -30.18
C GLN A 167 -10.36 7.52 -30.12
N GLU A 168 -9.78 7.90 -31.25
CA GLU A 168 -8.35 8.31 -31.34
C GLU A 168 -8.04 9.58 -30.56
N ASP A 169 -9.02 10.46 -30.33
CA ASP A 169 -8.88 11.69 -29.56
C ASP A 169 -8.87 11.45 -28.04
N TYR A 170 -9.21 10.24 -27.58
CA TYR A 170 -9.23 9.87 -26.18
C TYR A 170 -7.84 9.98 -25.52
N ASP A 171 -6.79 9.59 -26.22
CA ASP A 171 -5.41 9.67 -25.71
C ASP A 171 -4.92 11.12 -25.56
N SER A 172 -5.45 12.06 -26.35
CA SER A 172 -5.13 13.50 -26.26
C SER A 172 -5.84 14.20 -25.09
N ALA A 173 -7.04 13.71 -24.71
CA ALA A 173 -7.83 14.26 -23.61
C ALA A 173 -7.35 13.76 -22.23
N HIS A 174 -6.69 12.60 -22.19
CA HIS A 174 -6.19 11.96 -20.97
C HIS A 174 -4.74 11.48 -21.17
N PRO A 175 -3.74 12.40 -21.17
CA PRO A 175 -2.35 12.00 -21.30
C PRO A 175 -2.02 11.03 -20.15
N THR A 176 -1.55 9.84 -20.51
CA THR A 176 -1.06 8.83 -19.57
C THR A 176 0.10 9.42 -18.76
N CYS A 177 -0.11 9.56 -17.44
CA CYS A 177 0.97 9.91 -16.50
C CYS A 177 1.98 8.80 -16.36
#